data_0ce4e59f4da40f05c7474236e40a0913
#
_entry.id   0ce4e59f4da40f05c7474236e40a0913
#
_cell.length_a   1.000
_cell.length_b   1.000
_cell.length_c   1.000
_cell.angle_alpha   90.00
_cell.angle_beta   90.00
_cell.angle_gamma   90.00
#
_symmetry.space_group_name_H-M   'P 1'
#
loop_
_entity.id
_entity.type
_entity.pdbx_description
1 polymer ?
#
loop_
_entity_poly.entity_id
_entity_poly.type
_entity_poly.pdbx_seq_one_letter_code
_entity_poly.pdbx_strand_id
1 'polypeptide(L)'
;MAAIARPSGKPGRDCTRCPRLVAFREAWRKSEPDWFNAPVPSFGAADARLLIVGLAPGLRGANRSGRPFTGDYAGDLLYATLKDFYPKLLGAFAEPR
;
A
#
# COMPACT_ATOMS: atom_id res chain seq x y z
N MET A 1 -14.16 21.72 11.63
CA MET A 1 -13.87 21.38 11.34
C MET A 1 -13.36 21.00 10.56
N ALA A 2 -13.06 21.09 10.46
CA ALA A 2 -12.82 20.85 9.69
C ALA A 2 -12.57 19.96 9.27
N ALA A 3 -12.50 19.77 9.18
CA ALA A 3 -12.33 19.12 8.77
C ALA A 3 -12.19 18.39 8.30
N ILE A 4 -12.28 18.36 8.43
CA ILE A 4 -12.38 17.91 7.89
C ILE A 4 -11.99 17.63 6.93
N ALA A 5 -11.85 17.97 6.98
CA ALA A 5 -11.69 17.75 5.90
C ALA A 5 -10.54 17.37 5.36
N ARG A 6 -10.08 16.57 5.52
CA ARG A 6 -9.17 15.95 4.74
C ARG A 6 -9.87 15.10 3.83
N PRO A 7 -10.10 15.56 2.63
CA PRO A 7 -10.92 14.86 1.70
C PRO A 7 -10.52 13.41 1.53
N SER A 8 -9.25 13.15 1.48
CA SER A 8 -8.80 11.79 1.27
C SER A 8 -8.69 10.99 2.56
N GLY A 9 -8.49 11.66 3.67
CA GLY A 9 -8.21 11.01 4.93
C GLY A 9 -6.92 10.21 4.93
N LYS A 10 -6.12 10.31 3.90
CA LYS A 10 -4.88 9.54 3.78
C LYS A 10 -3.74 10.23 4.51
N PRO A 11 -2.92 9.47 5.25
CA PRO A 11 -1.71 10.05 5.82
C PRO A 11 -0.70 10.35 4.72
N GLY A 12 -0.02 11.49 4.85
CA GLY A 12 1.06 11.81 3.93
C GLY A 12 2.32 11.05 4.26
N ARG A 13 3.33 11.23 3.40
CA ARG A 13 4.60 10.51 3.57
C ARG A 13 5.26 10.74 4.91
N ASP A 14 5.09 11.92 5.47
CA ASP A 14 5.77 12.33 6.70
C ASP A 14 4.79 12.55 7.85
N CYS A 15 3.67 11.84 7.83
CA CYS A 15 2.67 11.92 8.88
C CYS A 15 3.29 11.58 10.24
N THR A 16 3.01 12.41 11.25
CA THR A 16 3.63 12.28 12.56
C THR A 16 2.68 11.84 13.66
N ARG A 17 1.48 11.38 13.32
CA ARG A 17 0.45 11.08 14.31
C ARG A 17 0.78 9.90 15.21
N CYS A 18 1.53 8.93 14.71
CA CYS A 18 1.83 7.69 15.44
C CYS A 18 3.33 7.64 15.72
N PRO A 19 3.77 8.02 16.90
CA PRO A 19 5.21 8.08 17.19
C PRO A 19 5.96 6.77 16.95
N ARG A 20 5.33 5.65 17.25
CA ARG A 20 5.95 4.34 17.00
C ARG A 20 6.20 4.11 15.52
N LEU A 21 5.22 4.46 14.70
CA LEU A 21 5.35 4.31 13.25
C LEU A 21 6.34 5.30 12.67
N VAL A 22 6.41 6.51 13.23
CA VAL A 22 7.39 7.51 12.81
C VAL A 22 8.80 6.99 13.06
N ALA A 23 9.05 6.46 14.26
CA ALA A 23 10.37 5.93 14.60
C ALA A 23 10.75 4.78 13.67
N PHE A 24 9.83 3.88 13.40
CA PHE A 24 10.04 2.77 12.50
C PHE A 24 10.39 3.26 11.09
N ARG A 25 9.61 4.19 10.59
CA ARG A 25 9.83 4.76 9.26
C ARG A 25 11.19 5.43 9.14
N GLU A 26 11.55 6.24 10.13
CA GLU A 26 12.82 6.94 10.10
C GLU A 26 14.01 5.99 10.14
N ALA A 27 13.89 4.92 10.93
CA ALA A 27 14.94 3.91 11.00
C ALA A 27 15.16 3.24 9.65
N TRP A 28 14.06 2.92 8.96
CA TRP A 28 14.17 2.27 7.65
C TRP A 28 14.59 3.22 6.54
N ARG A 29 14.24 4.49 6.64
CA ARG A 29 14.76 5.49 5.71
C ARG A 29 16.28 5.61 5.80
N LYS A 30 16.81 5.33 6.98
CA LYS A 30 18.24 5.35 7.18
C LYS A 30 18.91 4.09 6.64
N SER A 31 18.31 2.93 6.96
CA SER A 31 18.89 1.63 6.57
C SER A 31 18.71 1.32 5.10
N GLU A 32 17.55 1.68 4.54
CA GLU A 32 17.21 1.36 3.16
C GLU A 32 16.61 2.60 2.50
N PRO A 33 17.45 3.58 2.17
CA PRO A 33 16.94 4.87 1.68
C PRO A 33 16.22 4.80 0.34
N ASP A 34 16.45 3.72 -0.43
CA ASP A 34 15.79 3.58 -1.73
C ASP A 34 14.40 2.96 -1.65
N TRP A 35 14.02 2.48 -0.47
CA TRP A 35 12.68 1.95 -0.29
C TRP A 35 11.67 3.07 -0.10
N PHE A 36 10.39 2.74 -0.30
CA PHE A 36 9.32 3.72 -0.17
C PHE A 36 9.23 4.32 1.23
N ASN A 37 9.24 3.47 2.27
CA ASN A 37 9.32 3.87 3.69
C ASN A 37 8.36 4.99 4.07
N ALA A 38 7.08 4.78 3.81
CA ALA A 38 6.06 5.77 4.11
C ALA A 38 4.70 5.06 4.22
N PRO A 39 3.66 5.73 4.69
CA PRO A 39 2.32 5.13 4.66
C PRO A 39 1.99 4.73 3.23
N VAL A 40 1.63 3.45 3.05
CA VAL A 40 1.37 2.90 1.71
C VAL A 40 -0.04 3.31 1.29
N PRO A 41 -0.19 4.03 0.18
CA PRO A 41 -1.51 4.47 -0.24
C PRO A 41 -2.33 3.32 -0.83
N SER A 42 -3.64 3.50 -0.85
CA SER A 42 -4.51 2.58 -1.55
C SER A 42 -4.22 2.63 -3.03
N PHE A 43 -4.43 1.50 -3.70
CA PHE A 43 -4.19 1.40 -5.13
C PHE A 43 -5.45 0.92 -5.83
N GLY A 44 -5.79 1.56 -6.94
CA GLY A 44 -6.93 1.16 -7.74
C GLY A 44 -7.85 2.33 -8.05
N ALA A 45 -8.93 2.02 -8.74
CA ALA A 45 -9.90 3.03 -9.15
C ALA A 45 -10.70 3.53 -7.94
N ALA A 46 -11.02 4.82 -7.95
CA ALA A 46 -11.80 5.43 -6.87
C ALA A 46 -13.22 4.86 -6.78
N ASP A 47 -13.75 4.42 -7.91
CA ASP A 47 -15.10 3.85 -8.00
C ASP A 47 -15.10 2.33 -8.07
N ALA A 48 -14.04 1.71 -7.57
CA ALA A 48 -13.92 0.25 -7.59
C ALA A 48 -15.09 -0.41 -6.87
N ARG A 49 -15.59 -1.50 -7.44
CA ARG A 49 -16.73 -2.24 -6.90
C ARG A 49 -16.28 -3.35 -5.95
N LEU A 50 -15.01 -3.65 -5.90
CA LEU A 50 -14.45 -4.63 -4.99
C LEU A 50 -13.29 -3.98 -4.25
N LEU A 51 -13.33 -4.06 -2.93
CA LEU A 51 -12.25 -3.54 -2.09
C LEU A 51 -11.54 -4.72 -1.43
N ILE A 52 -10.24 -4.80 -1.62
CA ILE A 52 -9.43 -5.84 -0.99
C ILE A 52 -8.59 -5.19 0.11
N VAL A 53 -8.78 -5.67 1.33
CA VAL A 53 -8.13 -5.10 2.50
C VAL A 53 -7.20 -6.14 3.11
N GLY A 54 -5.93 -5.78 3.26
CA GLY A 54 -4.97 -6.61 3.94
C GLY A 54 -4.73 -6.12 5.37
N LEU A 55 -3.95 -6.88 6.12
CA LEU A 55 -3.67 -6.56 7.51
C LEU A 55 -2.72 -5.37 7.64
N ALA A 56 -1.63 -5.42 6.92
CA ALA A 56 -0.60 -4.38 7.01
C ALA A 56 0.38 -4.52 5.84
N PRO A 57 1.04 -3.42 5.47
CA PRO A 57 2.11 -3.50 4.47
C PRO A 57 3.27 -4.33 5.01
N GLY A 58 3.77 -5.26 4.19
CA GLY A 58 4.96 -6.00 4.55
C GLY A 58 6.19 -5.10 4.51
N LEU A 59 7.13 -5.34 5.43
CA LEU A 59 8.33 -4.52 5.52
C LEU A 59 9.13 -4.54 4.20
N ARG A 60 9.38 -5.72 3.68
CA ARG A 60 10.12 -5.89 2.43
C ARG A 60 9.21 -6.08 1.22
N GLY A 61 7.92 -5.90 1.42
CA GLY A 61 6.90 -5.93 0.37
C GLY A 61 6.41 -4.54 0.05
N ALA A 62 5.20 -4.20 0.51
CA ALA A 62 4.59 -2.91 0.18
C ALA A 62 5.36 -1.73 0.77
N ASN A 63 6.01 -1.89 1.93
CA ASN A 63 6.82 -0.81 2.47
C ASN A 63 8.00 -0.49 1.56
N ARG A 64 8.54 -1.50 0.90
CA ARG A 64 9.66 -1.30 -0.01
C ARG A 64 9.21 -0.70 -1.33
N SER A 65 8.12 -1.21 -1.89
CA SER A 65 7.66 -0.80 -3.23
C SER A 65 6.74 0.40 -3.24
N GLY A 66 6.00 0.65 -2.15
CA GLY A 66 5.00 1.70 -2.09
C GLY A 66 3.66 1.31 -2.67
N ARG A 67 3.45 0.04 -3.00
CA ARG A 67 2.21 -0.43 -3.60
C ARG A 67 1.69 -1.65 -2.83
N PRO A 68 0.39 -1.66 -2.46
CA PRO A 68 -0.18 -2.79 -1.72
C PRO A 68 -0.01 -4.11 -2.44
N PHE A 69 0.22 -5.15 -1.66
CA PHE A 69 0.29 -6.53 -2.15
C PHE A 69 1.38 -6.76 -3.19
N THR A 70 2.54 -6.17 -2.98
CA THR A 70 3.68 -6.39 -3.87
C THR A 70 4.91 -6.78 -3.07
N GLY A 71 5.78 -7.53 -3.71
CA GLY A 71 7.09 -7.85 -3.15
C GLY A 71 7.10 -8.99 -2.14
N ASP A 72 5.98 -9.66 -1.92
CA ASP A 72 5.91 -10.77 -0.98
C ASP A 72 4.95 -11.84 -1.49
N TYR A 73 4.91 -12.98 -0.79
CA TYR A 73 4.10 -14.12 -1.21
C TYR A 73 2.60 -13.80 -1.23
N ALA A 74 2.12 -13.02 -0.28
CA ALA A 74 0.70 -12.68 -0.26
C ALA A 74 0.28 -11.95 -1.52
N GLY A 75 1.13 -11.06 -2.01
CA GLY A 75 0.88 -10.38 -3.26
C GLY A 75 0.90 -11.31 -4.45
N ASP A 76 1.91 -12.18 -4.50
CA ASP A 76 2.02 -13.15 -5.58
C ASP A 76 0.78 -14.03 -5.65
N LEU A 77 0.32 -14.53 -4.51
CA LEU A 77 -0.86 -15.37 -4.45
C LEU A 77 -2.12 -14.62 -4.86
N LEU A 78 -2.27 -13.38 -4.37
CA LEU A 78 -3.43 -12.56 -4.68
C LEU A 78 -3.56 -12.32 -6.18
N TYR A 79 -2.48 -11.86 -6.81
CA TYR A 79 -2.55 -11.53 -8.23
C TYR A 79 -2.70 -12.76 -9.11
N ALA A 80 -2.08 -13.86 -8.73
CA ALA A 80 -2.27 -15.14 -9.45
C ALA A 80 -3.74 -15.59 -9.36
N THR A 81 -4.34 -15.44 -8.18
CA THR A 81 -5.74 -15.82 -7.99
C THR A 81 -6.67 -14.92 -8.80
N LEU A 82 -6.42 -13.61 -8.79
CA LEU A 82 -7.22 -12.68 -9.58
C LEU A 82 -7.11 -12.97 -11.08
N LYS A 83 -5.92 -13.31 -11.52
CA LYS A 83 -5.72 -13.65 -12.93
C LYS A 83 -6.51 -14.87 -13.34
N ASP A 84 -6.56 -15.89 -12.47
CA ASP A 84 -7.24 -17.14 -12.80
C ASP A 84 -8.77 -17.01 -12.72
N PHE A 85 -9.27 -16.30 -11.72
CA PHE A 85 -10.71 -16.28 -11.43
C PHE A 85 -11.39 -14.98 -11.84
N TYR A 86 -10.64 -13.87 -11.93
CA TYR A 86 -11.20 -12.55 -12.23
C TYR A 86 -10.35 -11.80 -13.23
N PRO A 87 -10.13 -12.35 -14.43
CA PRO A 87 -9.21 -11.73 -15.38
C PRO A 87 -9.61 -10.31 -15.78
N LYS A 88 -10.92 -10.02 -15.83
CA LYS A 88 -11.39 -8.67 -16.15
C LYS A 88 -11.07 -7.69 -15.03
N LEU A 89 -11.14 -8.17 -13.78
CA LEU A 89 -10.80 -7.34 -12.63
C LEU A 89 -9.30 -7.05 -12.63
N LEU A 90 -8.49 -8.05 -12.89
CA LEU A 90 -7.05 -7.87 -12.96
C LEU A 90 -6.67 -6.92 -14.10
N GLY A 91 -7.41 -6.95 -15.20
CA GLY A 91 -7.15 -6.04 -16.31
C GLY A 91 -7.30 -4.58 -15.95
N ALA A 92 -8.02 -4.26 -14.87
CA ALA A 92 -8.17 -2.90 -14.39
C ALA A 92 -6.98 -2.45 -13.53
N PHE A 93 -6.09 -3.36 -13.16
CA PHE A 93 -4.89 -3.07 -12.39
C PHE A 93 -3.67 -3.49 -13.19
N ALA A 94 -2.62 -2.71 -13.13
CA ALA A 94 -1.36 -3.19 -13.67
C ALA A 94 -0.83 -4.29 -12.75
N GLU A 95 -0.40 -5.40 -13.33
CA GLU A 95 0.21 -6.48 -12.57
C GLU A 95 1.54 -5.99 -12.00
N PRO A 96 1.86 -6.27 -10.73
CA PRO A 96 3.13 -5.84 -10.15
C PRO A 96 4.29 -6.66 -10.70
N ARG A 97 5.43 -6.03 -10.69
CA ARG A 97 6.65 -6.66 -11.15
C ARG A 97 7.58 -7.00 -10.03
#